data_a28d49da507dd8d5e230d744faeb819a
#
_entry.id   a28d49da507dd8d5e230d744faeb819a
#
_cell.length_a   1.000
_cell.length_b   1.000
_cell.length_c   1.000
_cell.angle_alpha   90.00
_cell.angle_beta   90.00
_cell.angle_gamma   90.00
#
_symmetry.space_group_name_H-M   'P 1'
#
loop_
_entity.id
_entity.type
_entity.pdbx_description
1 polymer ?
#
loop_
_entity_poly.entity_id
_entity_poly.type
_entity_poly.pdbx_seq_one_letter_code
_entity_poly.pdbx_strand_id
1 'polypeptide(L)'
;MPVRSTARRSLLVTVGALAAVGLTAAGCGSDSLSGGSGSGSSTTSAPAPTGSADPALTAMLPQSVQDSGVLRVGTNAEYAPNEFLEGTTIKGMDIDVMNAVAAKLGVEVEYSNASFDSLLTGVTGNRYDAAISSFTITPERLEQVNMVQYYNAGTQWVVAKGNPEGIDPDNACGQTVSVQTGTTQSDDDLPARQEACTSAGEPEIQVLSFDSQEDATAAVVQGRAKAMLADSPVAAYAVEQTGDQLELAGDVYDSAPYGIVVPKAETDAAQAISTALAEIAEDGSYEAALTPWGGENGAVTEFPVNPAVS
;
A
#
# COMPACT_ATOMS: atom_id res chain seq x y z
N MET A 1 38.65 -4.39 46.90
CA MET A 1 40.05 -3.87 46.81
C MET A 1 40.42 -3.81 45.34
N PRO A 2 41.13 -2.80 44.84
CA PRO A 2 40.74 -1.38 44.74
C PRO A 2 40.66 -0.94 43.25
N VAL A 3 39.79 -0.07 42.93
CA VAL A 3 39.84 1.34 42.50
C VAL A 3 41.18 1.87 41.91
N ARG A 4 41.09 2.44 40.72
CA ARG A 4 41.82 3.64 40.19
C ARG A 4 41.20 3.95 38.78
N SER A 5 40.47 4.98 38.48
CA SER A 5 40.60 6.47 38.57
C SER A 5 41.75 7.06 37.73
N THR A 6 41.34 8.10 37.05
CA THR A 6 42.05 9.22 36.41
C THR A 6 42.15 9.10 34.86
N ALA A 7 42.00 10.18 34.02
CA ALA A 7 41.88 11.61 34.26
C ALA A 7 41.36 12.32 32.98
N ARG A 8 40.76 13.46 33.19
CA ARG A 8 40.36 14.52 32.26
C ARG A 8 41.53 15.03 31.43
N ARG A 9 41.27 15.42 30.17
CA ARG A 9 41.89 16.61 29.59
C ARG A 9 40.91 17.35 28.71
N SER A 10 40.50 18.50 29.23
CA SER A 10 39.92 19.63 28.51
C SER A 10 41.06 20.36 27.78
N LEU A 11 40.80 20.85 26.58
CA LEU A 11 41.51 22.03 26.04
C LEU A 11 40.52 22.91 25.29
N LEU A 12 40.55 24.14 25.71
CA LEU A 12 39.74 25.31 25.30
C LEU A 12 40.44 26.07 24.16
N VAL A 13 39.59 26.83 23.43
CA VAL A 13 39.84 28.18 22.87
C VAL A 13 40.54 28.26 21.49
N THR A 14 39.88 28.85 20.50
CA THR A 14 39.99 30.26 20.21
C THR A 14 38.91 30.79 19.26
N VAL A 15 38.46 31.95 19.60
CA VAL A 15 37.59 32.92 18.94
C VAL A 15 38.33 33.58 17.78
N GLY A 16 37.61 33.89 16.68
CA GLY A 16 38.08 34.79 15.61
C GLY A 16 36.87 35.39 14.89
N ALA A 17 36.50 36.57 15.30
CA ALA A 17 35.55 37.47 14.64
C ALA A 17 36.30 38.47 13.75
N LEU A 18 35.67 38.87 12.62
CA LEU A 18 35.73 40.20 11.97
C LEU A 18 34.88 40.11 10.70
N ALA A 19 33.68 40.75 10.61
CA ALA A 19 33.45 42.15 10.20
C ALA A 19 33.96 42.41 8.74
N ALA A 20 33.28 43.00 7.80
CA ALA A 20 32.04 43.76 7.66
C ALA A 20 31.88 44.18 6.16
N VAL A 21 30.68 44.62 5.82
CA VAL A 21 30.35 45.74 4.91
C VAL A 21 30.35 45.54 3.38
N GLY A 22 29.24 45.90 2.77
CA GLY A 22 29.14 46.32 1.38
C GLY A 22 27.76 46.29 0.78
N LEU A 23 27.12 47.41 0.78
CA LEU A 23 25.82 47.87 0.26
C LEU A 23 25.71 47.82 -1.29
N THR A 24 24.41 47.84 -1.72
CA THR A 24 23.79 48.48 -2.92
C THR A 24 23.94 47.71 -4.24
N ALA A 25 22.99 47.62 -5.12
CA ALA A 25 21.86 48.46 -5.51
C ALA A 25 20.94 47.67 -6.46
N ALA A 26 19.75 48.16 -6.64
CA ALA A 26 18.70 47.74 -7.54
C ALA A 26 19.11 47.75 -9.03
N GLY A 27 18.51 46.84 -9.81
CA GLY A 27 18.57 46.84 -11.26
C GLY A 27 17.47 45.97 -11.84
N CYS A 28 16.37 46.58 -12.29
CA CYS A 28 15.43 45.97 -13.23
C CYS A 28 16.11 45.81 -14.58
N GLY A 29 15.88 44.65 -15.24
CA GLY A 29 16.32 44.44 -16.60
C GLY A 29 15.76 43.14 -17.13
N SER A 30 14.67 43.22 -17.88
CA SER A 30 14.25 42.19 -18.80
C SER A 30 15.32 41.95 -19.85
N ASP A 31 15.62 40.68 -20.16
CA ASP A 31 15.73 40.21 -21.56
C ASP A 31 16.03 38.72 -21.61
N SER A 32 15.39 38.09 -22.58
CA SER A 32 15.48 36.70 -23.00
C SER A 32 16.88 36.36 -23.51
N LEU A 33 17.31 35.09 -23.35
CA LEU A 33 17.72 34.17 -24.41
C LEU A 33 18.48 32.93 -23.87
N SER A 34 17.90 31.78 -24.17
CA SER A 34 18.59 30.62 -24.76
C SER A 34 19.65 29.81 -24.02
N GLY A 35 19.33 28.55 -23.78
CA GLY A 35 20.24 27.42 -24.00
C GLY A 35 20.97 26.87 -22.76
N GLY A 36 20.47 25.80 -22.22
CA GLY A 36 21.20 24.95 -21.27
C GLY A 36 20.41 23.69 -20.97
N SER A 37 20.74 22.60 -21.68
CA SER A 37 20.19 21.25 -21.39
C SER A 37 20.59 20.81 -19.99
N GLY A 38 19.66 20.84 -19.06
CA GLY A 38 19.74 20.18 -17.78
C GLY A 38 18.70 19.06 -17.77
N SER A 39 19.16 17.81 -17.77
CA SER A 39 18.30 16.65 -17.50
C SER A 39 17.74 16.79 -16.08
N GLY A 40 16.58 17.40 -15.96
CA GLY A 40 15.79 17.35 -14.76
C GLY A 40 15.01 16.04 -14.77
N SER A 41 15.30 15.14 -13.83
CA SER A 41 14.39 14.05 -13.47
C SER A 41 13.05 14.67 -13.10
N SER A 42 12.08 14.53 -13.98
CA SER A 42 10.70 14.89 -13.69
C SER A 42 10.16 13.84 -12.73
N THR A 43 10.14 14.15 -11.44
CA THR A 43 9.22 13.51 -10.51
C THR A 43 7.81 13.90 -10.98
N THR A 44 7.16 13.00 -11.66
CA THR A 44 5.75 13.14 -12.01
C THR A 44 4.97 12.91 -10.72
N SER A 45 4.68 13.98 -10.00
CA SER A 45 3.62 13.95 -9.00
C SER A 45 2.34 13.66 -9.75
N ALA A 46 1.53 12.72 -9.25
CA ALA A 46 0.18 12.51 -9.77
C ALA A 46 -0.55 13.87 -9.88
N PRO A 47 -1.34 14.10 -10.93
CA PRO A 47 -2.11 15.32 -11.04
C PRO A 47 -2.94 15.51 -9.77
N ALA A 48 -2.92 16.72 -9.21
CA ALA A 48 -3.83 17.04 -8.11
C ALA A 48 -5.27 16.76 -8.57
N PRO A 49 -6.11 16.09 -7.76
CA PRO A 49 -7.48 15.77 -8.12
C PRO A 49 -8.21 17.02 -8.56
N THR A 50 -8.77 16.99 -9.78
CA THR A 50 -9.40 18.14 -10.44
C THR A 50 -10.87 18.33 -10.10
N GLY A 51 -11.45 17.43 -9.30
CA GLY A 51 -12.85 17.45 -8.89
C GLY A 51 -13.13 18.43 -7.76
N SER A 52 -14.21 19.22 -7.88
CA SER A 52 -14.73 19.96 -6.73
C SER A 52 -15.41 19.02 -5.75
N ALA A 53 -15.22 19.29 -4.44
CA ALA A 53 -15.93 18.56 -3.38
C ALA A 53 -17.47 18.61 -3.59
N ASP A 54 -18.13 17.47 -3.34
CA ASP A 54 -19.59 17.40 -3.27
C ASP A 54 -20.07 17.53 -1.81
N PRO A 55 -20.71 18.66 -1.43
CA PRO A 55 -21.21 18.85 -0.07
C PRO A 55 -22.26 17.80 0.35
N ALA A 56 -22.96 17.16 -0.60
CA ALA A 56 -23.92 16.12 -0.29
C ALA A 56 -23.20 14.86 0.21
N LEU A 57 -22.06 14.52 -0.36
CA LEU A 57 -21.24 13.41 0.10
C LEU A 57 -20.57 13.71 1.45
N THR A 58 -20.07 14.95 1.63
CA THR A 58 -19.51 15.37 2.93
C THR A 58 -20.54 15.20 4.06
N ALA A 59 -21.82 15.53 3.81
CA ALA A 59 -22.90 15.43 4.80
C ALA A 59 -23.24 13.96 5.19
N MET A 60 -22.78 12.96 4.43
CA MET A 60 -22.98 11.54 4.74
C MET A 60 -21.84 10.96 5.61
N LEU A 61 -20.75 11.70 5.81
CA LEU A 61 -19.63 11.24 6.64
C LEU A 61 -19.97 11.32 8.14
N PRO A 62 -19.25 10.56 9.01
CA PRO A 62 -19.40 10.69 10.46
C PRO A 62 -19.26 12.14 10.92
N GLN A 63 -20.02 12.55 11.92
CA GLN A 63 -20.01 13.94 12.41
C GLN A 63 -18.61 14.41 12.83
N SER A 64 -17.80 13.51 13.40
CA SER A 64 -16.40 13.79 13.76
C SER A 64 -15.55 14.18 12.56
N VAL A 65 -15.77 13.55 11.41
CA VAL A 65 -15.08 13.85 10.16
C VAL A 65 -15.57 15.17 9.58
N GLN A 66 -16.90 15.40 9.59
CA GLN A 66 -17.48 16.67 9.15
C GLN A 66 -16.95 17.87 9.96
N ASP A 67 -16.84 17.70 11.29
CA ASP A 67 -16.39 18.77 12.20
C ASP A 67 -14.88 19.05 12.08
N SER A 68 -14.07 18.01 11.86
CA SER A 68 -12.61 18.16 11.74
C SER A 68 -12.13 18.46 10.32
N GLY A 69 -12.90 18.06 9.30
CA GLY A 69 -12.46 18.06 7.90
C GLY A 69 -11.38 17.03 7.59
N VAL A 70 -11.13 16.05 8.49
CA VAL A 70 -10.07 15.06 8.37
C VAL A 70 -10.64 13.64 8.46
N LEU A 71 -10.29 12.80 7.49
CA LEU A 71 -10.58 11.37 7.46
C LEU A 71 -9.32 10.60 7.90
N ARG A 72 -9.40 9.89 9.03
CA ARG A 72 -8.31 9.06 9.54
C ARG A 72 -8.33 7.72 8.84
N VAL A 73 -7.27 7.40 8.10
CA VAL A 73 -7.18 6.19 7.27
C VAL A 73 -6.03 5.30 7.73
N GLY A 74 -6.35 4.05 8.03
CA GLY A 74 -5.36 3.01 8.30
C GLY A 74 -4.86 2.37 7.01
N THR A 75 -3.55 2.09 6.92
CA THR A 75 -2.92 1.39 5.80
C THR A 75 -1.70 0.62 6.29
N ASN A 76 -1.26 -0.43 5.57
CA ASN A 76 0.02 -1.10 5.81
C ASN A 76 1.00 -0.72 4.71
N ALA A 77 1.81 0.30 4.95
CA ALA A 77 2.71 0.88 3.95
C ALA A 77 3.97 0.02 3.71
N GLU A 78 3.77 -1.29 3.50
CA GLU A 78 4.79 -2.31 3.23
C GLU A 78 4.35 -3.29 2.12
N TYR A 79 3.44 -2.81 1.22
CA TYR A 79 2.79 -3.61 0.17
C TYR A 79 2.88 -2.94 -1.21
N ALA A 80 4.11 -2.59 -1.62
CA ALA A 80 4.35 -1.91 -2.90
C ALA A 80 3.90 -2.75 -4.12
N PRO A 81 3.31 -2.14 -5.16
CA PRO A 81 3.19 -0.70 -5.42
C PRO A 81 1.90 -0.07 -4.87
N ASN A 82 1.07 -0.84 -4.17
CA ASN A 82 -0.27 -0.42 -3.75
C ASN A 82 -0.19 0.60 -2.60
N GLU A 83 0.58 0.32 -1.55
CA GLU A 83 0.89 1.24 -0.46
C GLU A 83 2.27 0.94 0.13
N PHE A 84 3.12 1.94 0.18
CA PHE A 84 4.49 1.80 0.68
C PHE A 84 5.10 3.12 1.15
N LEU A 85 6.19 3.02 1.90
CA LEU A 85 6.95 4.17 2.36
C LEU A 85 8.03 4.59 1.36
N GLU A 86 8.00 5.84 0.91
CA GLU A 86 9.13 6.49 0.27
C GLU A 86 9.73 7.52 1.25
N GLY A 87 10.79 7.13 1.92
CA GLY A 87 11.31 7.89 3.06
C GLY A 87 10.33 7.90 4.23
N THR A 88 9.65 9.01 4.49
CA THR A 88 8.61 9.16 5.53
C THR A 88 7.21 9.36 4.94
N THR A 89 7.09 9.35 3.62
CA THR A 89 5.83 9.59 2.93
C THR A 89 5.21 8.27 2.50
N ILE A 90 3.95 8.07 2.82
CA ILE A 90 3.17 6.92 2.35
C ILE A 90 2.67 7.24 0.93
N LYS A 91 2.91 6.33 -0.02
CA LYS A 91 2.56 6.44 -1.44
C LYS A 91 2.02 5.12 -1.94
N GLY A 92 1.48 5.14 -3.14
CA GLY A 92 1.04 3.95 -3.87
C GLY A 92 -0.32 4.12 -4.51
N MET A 93 -0.74 3.10 -5.22
CA MET A 93 -2.00 3.07 -5.95
C MET A 93 -3.21 3.32 -5.03
N ASP A 94 -3.27 2.63 -3.91
CA ASP A 94 -4.33 2.76 -2.91
C ASP A 94 -4.40 4.17 -2.33
N ILE A 95 -3.22 4.76 -2.11
CA ILE A 95 -3.10 6.11 -1.57
C ILE A 95 -3.61 7.14 -2.57
N ASP A 96 -3.27 6.99 -3.85
CA ASP A 96 -3.72 7.89 -4.90
C ASP A 96 -5.23 7.78 -5.13
N VAL A 97 -5.80 6.56 -5.11
CA VAL A 97 -7.25 6.33 -5.16
C VAL A 97 -7.94 6.99 -3.96
N MET A 98 -7.43 6.76 -2.74
CA MET A 98 -8.06 7.33 -1.53
C MET A 98 -7.97 8.84 -1.48
N ASN A 99 -6.87 9.44 -1.95
CA ASN A 99 -6.73 10.89 -2.06
C ASN A 99 -7.75 11.49 -3.05
N ALA A 100 -7.99 10.81 -4.19
CA ALA A 100 -8.99 11.24 -5.15
C ALA A 100 -10.42 11.16 -4.56
N VAL A 101 -10.73 10.08 -3.85
CA VAL A 101 -12.00 9.90 -3.12
C VAL A 101 -12.17 11.01 -2.08
N ALA A 102 -11.15 11.26 -1.25
CA ALA A 102 -11.21 12.29 -0.20
C ALA A 102 -11.42 13.70 -0.75
N ALA A 103 -10.83 14.01 -1.92
CA ALA A 103 -11.06 15.28 -2.59
C ALA A 103 -12.53 15.47 -2.99
N LYS A 104 -13.22 14.41 -3.46
CA LYS A 104 -14.66 14.43 -3.74
C LYS A 104 -15.49 14.56 -2.46
N LEU A 105 -15.07 13.90 -1.39
CA LEU A 105 -15.69 14.00 -0.07
C LEU A 105 -15.46 15.36 0.61
N GLY A 106 -14.53 16.20 0.09
CA GLY A 106 -14.20 17.50 0.64
C GLY A 106 -13.45 17.44 1.97
N VAL A 107 -12.65 16.40 2.20
CA VAL A 107 -11.88 16.19 3.43
C VAL A 107 -10.38 15.95 3.13
N GLU A 108 -9.53 16.23 4.11
CA GLU A 108 -8.12 15.83 4.10
C GLU A 108 -7.97 14.39 4.61
N VAL A 109 -6.91 13.68 4.20
CA VAL A 109 -6.61 12.33 4.71
C VAL A 109 -5.43 12.38 5.66
N GLU A 110 -5.60 11.77 6.83
CA GLU A 110 -4.51 11.48 7.75
C GLU A 110 -4.24 9.96 7.75
N TYR A 111 -3.12 9.56 7.13
CA TYR A 111 -2.74 8.15 7.07
C TYR A 111 -2.00 7.70 8.31
N SER A 112 -2.35 6.51 8.79
CA SER A 112 -1.63 5.81 9.86
C SER A 112 -1.10 4.47 9.35
N ASN A 113 0.24 4.29 9.36
CA ASN A 113 0.85 3.01 9.06
C ASN A 113 0.72 2.05 10.26
N ALA A 114 0.24 0.83 10.00
CA ALA A 114 0.09 -0.23 11.00
C ALA A 114 0.26 -1.60 10.32
N SER A 115 0.47 -2.66 11.09
CA SER A 115 0.50 -4.01 10.55
C SER A 115 -0.86 -4.38 9.93
N PHE A 116 -0.85 -5.11 8.80
CA PHE A 116 -2.04 -5.42 8.01
C PHE A 116 -3.14 -6.11 8.84
N ASP A 117 -2.76 -7.13 9.61
CA ASP A 117 -3.66 -7.91 10.48
C ASP A 117 -4.37 -7.06 11.56
N SER A 118 -3.79 -5.91 11.93
CA SER A 118 -4.35 -5.02 12.95
C SER A 118 -5.33 -3.98 12.41
N LEU A 119 -5.37 -3.75 11.09
CA LEU A 119 -6.14 -2.67 10.48
C LEU A 119 -7.65 -2.81 10.65
N LEU A 120 -8.18 -4.03 10.42
CA LEU A 120 -9.61 -4.31 10.62
C LEU A 120 -10.03 -4.04 12.08
N THR A 121 -9.22 -4.50 13.04
CA THR A 121 -9.45 -4.22 14.46
C THR A 121 -9.38 -2.72 14.76
N GLY A 122 -8.50 -2.00 14.08
CA GLY A 122 -8.41 -0.53 14.17
C GLY A 122 -9.69 0.17 13.70
N VAL A 123 -10.27 -0.29 12.59
CA VAL A 123 -11.56 0.24 12.06
C VAL A 123 -12.71 -0.09 12.99
N THR A 124 -12.87 -1.37 13.39
CA THR A 124 -13.95 -1.80 14.30
C THR A 124 -13.86 -1.14 15.69
N GLY A 125 -12.62 -0.78 16.12
CA GLY A 125 -12.35 -0.05 17.35
C GLY A 125 -12.43 1.48 17.22
N ASN A 126 -12.87 2.03 16.09
CA ASN A 126 -12.96 3.47 15.80
C ASN A 126 -11.62 4.23 15.92
N ARG A 127 -10.50 3.54 15.77
CA ARG A 127 -9.17 4.16 15.67
C ARG A 127 -9.03 4.86 14.33
N TYR A 128 -9.56 4.25 13.27
CA TYR A 128 -9.62 4.76 11.91
C TYR A 128 -11.09 4.95 11.50
N ASP A 129 -11.33 5.96 10.67
CA ASP A 129 -12.64 6.21 10.04
C ASP A 129 -12.82 5.34 8.80
N ALA A 130 -11.69 4.96 8.16
CA ALA A 130 -11.62 3.99 7.07
C ALA A 130 -10.25 3.30 7.07
N ALA A 131 -10.10 2.23 6.28
CA ALA A 131 -8.81 1.67 5.91
C ALA A 131 -8.79 1.33 4.42
N ILE A 132 -7.64 1.55 3.79
CA ILE A 132 -7.34 1.11 2.43
C ILE A 132 -5.95 0.47 2.46
N SER A 133 -5.86 -0.78 2.09
CA SER A 133 -4.64 -1.59 2.11
C SER A 133 -4.85 -2.89 1.36
N SER A 134 -5.33 -2.79 0.12
CA SER A 134 -5.52 -3.95 -0.78
C SER A 134 -6.36 -5.08 -0.16
N PHE A 135 -7.34 -4.74 0.69
CA PHE A 135 -8.16 -5.73 1.36
C PHE A 135 -9.04 -6.50 0.39
N THR A 136 -8.78 -7.77 0.19
CA THR A 136 -9.72 -8.67 -0.48
C THR A 136 -11.05 -8.66 0.26
N ILE A 137 -12.15 -8.44 -0.45
CA ILE A 137 -13.50 -8.56 0.12
C ILE A 137 -13.80 -10.04 0.32
N THR A 138 -14.00 -10.46 1.57
CA THR A 138 -14.41 -11.83 1.93
C THR A 138 -15.67 -11.84 2.79
N PRO A 139 -16.42 -12.94 2.82
CA PRO A 139 -17.61 -13.05 3.69
C PRO A 139 -17.27 -12.75 5.16
N GLU A 140 -16.15 -13.25 5.68
CA GLU A 140 -15.72 -13.09 7.07
C GLU A 140 -15.42 -11.63 7.40
N ARG A 141 -14.81 -10.89 6.47
CA ARG A 141 -14.54 -9.45 6.64
C ARG A 141 -15.83 -8.65 6.57
N LEU A 142 -16.75 -9.02 5.67
CA LEU A 142 -18.06 -8.39 5.54
C LEU A 142 -18.96 -8.57 6.78
N GLU A 143 -18.74 -9.60 7.60
CA GLU A 143 -19.45 -9.72 8.88
C GLU A 143 -19.07 -8.60 9.85
N GLN A 144 -17.85 -8.13 9.82
CA GLN A 144 -17.27 -7.19 10.79
C GLN A 144 -17.35 -5.73 10.36
N VAL A 145 -17.21 -5.46 9.05
CA VAL A 145 -17.09 -4.10 8.47
C VAL A 145 -17.95 -3.95 7.23
N ASN A 146 -18.12 -2.71 6.75
CA ASN A 146 -18.54 -2.47 5.37
C ASN A 146 -17.30 -2.37 4.48
N MET A 147 -17.42 -2.84 3.25
CA MET A 147 -16.35 -2.75 2.27
C MET A 147 -16.89 -2.19 0.95
N VAL A 148 -16.19 -1.22 0.38
CA VAL A 148 -16.54 -0.59 -0.90
C VAL A 148 -15.55 -1.06 -1.94
N GLN A 149 -16.00 -1.80 -2.93
CA GLN A 149 -15.13 -2.28 -4.01
C GLN A 149 -14.49 -1.12 -4.76
N TYR A 150 -13.17 -1.22 -5.03
CA TYR A 150 -12.46 -0.22 -5.83
C TYR A 150 -11.50 -0.81 -6.85
N TYR A 151 -11.16 -2.09 -6.79
CA TYR A 151 -10.17 -2.72 -7.66
C TYR A 151 -10.38 -4.24 -7.68
N ASN A 152 -9.73 -4.97 -8.62
CA ASN A 152 -9.67 -6.43 -8.61
C ASN A 152 -8.21 -6.89 -8.72
N ALA A 153 -7.83 -7.89 -7.92
CA ALA A 153 -6.56 -8.59 -8.04
C ALA A 153 -6.75 -10.08 -7.78
N GLY A 154 -5.81 -10.88 -8.21
CA GLY A 154 -5.75 -12.29 -7.87
C GLY A 154 -4.42 -12.62 -7.21
N THR A 155 -4.28 -13.85 -6.73
CA THR A 155 -3.04 -14.36 -6.13
C THR A 155 -2.04 -14.77 -7.21
N GLN A 156 -0.76 -14.54 -6.95
CA GLN A 156 0.34 -14.91 -7.83
C GLN A 156 1.52 -15.50 -7.04
N TRP A 157 2.08 -16.58 -7.57
CA TRP A 157 3.32 -17.15 -7.06
C TRP A 157 4.54 -16.41 -7.59
N VAL A 158 5.55 -16.26 -6.73
CA VAL A 158 6.87 -15.73 -7.09
C VAL A 158 7.94 -16.71 -6.61
N VAL A 159 8.92 -16.98 -7.46
CA VAL A 159 10.02 -17.89 -7.20
C VAL A 159 11.36 -17.23 -7.55
N ALA A 160 12.46 -17.86 -7.13
CA ALA A 160 13.79 -17.45 -7.58
C ALA A 160 13.92 -17.63 -9.11
N LYS A 161 14.67 -16.72 -9.75
CA LYS A 161 14.87 -16.71 -11.21
C LYS A 161 15.32 -18.07 -11.76
N GLY A 162 14.63 -18.53 -12.80
CA GLY A 162 14.84 -19.83 -13.42
C GLY A 162 14.25 -20.99 -12.64
N ASN A 163 13.47 -20.71 -11.59
CA ASN A 163 12.80 -21.72 -10.74
C ASN A 163 13.69 -22.92 -10.40
N PRO A 164 14.85 -22.71 -9.75
CA PRO A 164 15.85 -23.77 -9.55
C PRO A 164 15.35 -24.92 -8.65
N GLU A 165 14.33 -24.67 -7.84
CA GLU A 165 13.72 -25.65 -6.95
C GLU A 165 12.58 -26.41 -7.63
N GLY A 166 12.19 -26.04 -8.86
CA GLY A 166 11.10 -26.67 -9.60
C GLY A 166 9.75 -26.52 -8.92
N ILE A 167 9.48 -25.36 -8.35
CA ILE A 167 8.19 -25.06 -7.70
C ILE A 167 7.07 -25.18 -8.73
N ASP A 168 6.11 -26.00 -8.42
CA ASP A 168 4.85 -26.13 -9.15
C ASP A 168 3.74 -25.49 -8.32
N PRO A 169 3.13 -24.38 -8.78
CA PRO A 169 2.00 -23.73 -8.08
C PRO A 169 0.82 -24.67 -7.82
N ASP A 170 0.62 -25.68 -8.64
CA ASP A 170 -0.45 -26.67 -8.48
C ASP A 170 -0.09 -27.78 -7.47
N ASN A 171 1.21 -27.99 -7.20
CA ASN A 171 1.70 -28.94 -6.21
C ASN A 171 2.97 -28.45 -5.52
N ALA A 172 2.82 -27.61 -4.50
CA ALA A 172 3.93 -27.09 -3.71
C ALA A 172 4.17 -27.87 -2.39
N CYS A 173 3.70 -29.13 -2.30
CA CYS A 173 3.84 -29.95 -1.09
C CYS A 173 5.31 -30.13 -0.70
N GLY A 174 5.60 -29.99 0.60
CA GLY A 174 6.95 -30.05 1.15
C GLY A 174 7.83 -28.83 0.91
N GLN A 175 7.35 -27.85 0.16
CA GLN A 175 8.11 -26.63 -0.12
C GLN A 175 7.99 -25.62 1.03
N THR A 176 8.93 -24.68 1.08
CA THR A 176 8.88 -23.55 2.03
C THR A 176 8.38 -22.31 1.30
N VAL A 177 7.26 -21.76 1.75
CA VAL A 177 6.57 -20.62 1.12
C VAL A 177 6.47 -19.47 2.10
N SER A 178 6.85 -18.28 1.69
CA SER A 178 6.70 -17.06 2.48
C SER A 178 5.42 -16.30 2.11
N VAL A 179 4.84 -15.63 3.08
CA VAL A 179 3.57 -14.92 2.95
C VAL A 179 3.46 -13.81 3.99
N GLN A 180 2.68 -12.78 3.71
CA GLN A 180 2.34 -11.79 4.73
C GLN A 180 1.18 -12.27 5.60
N THR A 181 1.28 -12.07 6.91
CA THR A 181 0.28 -12.44 7.92
C THR A 181 -1.05 -11.70 7.72
N GLY A 182 -2.17 -12.41 7.88
CA GLY A 182 -3.53 -11.84 7.82
C GLY A 182 -4.07 -11.63 6.40
N THR A 183 -3.31 -12.02 5.37
CA THR A 183 -3.76 -12.03 3.97
C THR A 183 -4.60 -13.28 3.67
N THR A 184 -5.40 -13.26 2.61
CA THR A 184 -6.13 -14.46 2.16
C THR A 184 -5.20 -15.59 1.75
N GLN A 185 -4.00 -15.26 1.26
CA GLN A 185 -2.96 -16.25 0.98
C GLN A 185 -2.48 -16.96 2.25
N SER A 186 -2.35 -16.22 3.36
CA SER A 186 -1.93 -16.76 4.67
C SER A 186 -3.04 -17.58 5.35
N ASP A 187 -4.27 -17.06 5.32
CA ASP A 187 -5.34 -17.52 6.21
C ASP A 187 -6.28 -18.54 5.52
N ASP A 188 -6.35 -18.51 4.18
CA ASP A 188 -7.24 -19.37 3.40
C ASP A 188 -6.48 -20.28 2.43
N ASP A 189 -5.68 -19.72 1.50
CA ASP A 189 -5.06 -20.48 0.40
C ASP A 189 -4.00 -21.47 0.89
N LEU A 190 -2.98 -21.04 1.64
CA LEU A 190 -1.94 -21.92 2.15
C LEU A 190 -2.47 -23.00 3.10
N PRO A 191 -3.39 -22.75 4.03
CA PRO A 191 -4.04 -23.78 4.84
C PRO A 191 -4.77 -24.83 4.00
N ALA A 192 -5.53 -24.42 2.98
CA ALA A 192 -6.23 -25.35 2.09
C ALA A 192 -5.25 -26.25 1.31
N ARG A 193 -4.13 -25.68 0.84
CA ARG A 193 -3.06 -26.43 0.18
C ARG A 193 -2.34 -27.40 1.12
N GLN A 194 -2.09 -27.01 2.38
CA GLN A 194 -1.52 -27.88 3.40
C GLN A 194 -2.43 -29.09 3.68
N GLU A 195 -3.74 -28.86 3.79
CA GLU A 195 -4.72 -29.94 3.95
C GLU A 195 -4.73 -30.88 2.75
N ALA A 196 -4.66 -30.33 1.53
CA ALA A 196 -4.56 -31.13 0.31
C ALA A 196 -3.31 -32.02 0.28
N CYS A 197 -2.14 -31.45 0.64
CA CYS A 197 -0.88 -32.22 0.74
C CYS A 197 -1.00 -33.36 1.75
N THR A 198 -1.50 -33.07 2.95
CA THR A 198 -1.68 -34.07 4.02
C THR A 198 -2.64 -35.18 3.59
N SER A 199 -3.75 -34.82 2.95
CA SER A 199 -4.76 -35.75 2.43
C SER A 199 -4.20 -36.65 1.33
N ALA A 200 -3.24 -36.15 0.53
CA ALA A 200 -2.51 -36.91 -0.48
C ALA A 200 -1.39 -37.80 0.10
N GLY A 201 -1.08 -37.65 1.40
CA GLY A 201 0.03 -38.33 2.06
C GLY A 201 1.40 -37.72 1.73
N GLU A 202 1.42 -36.49 1.26
CA GLU A 202 2.62 -35.72 0.95
C GLU A 202 3.03 -34.82 2.13
N PRO A 203 4.29 -34.36 2.19
CA PRO A 203 4.73 -33.43 3.22
C PRO A 203 3.97 -32.11 3.12
N GLU A 204 3.63 -31.51 4.26
CA GLU A 204 2.98 -30.19 4.31
C GLU A 204 3.89 -29.08 3.77
N ILE A 205 3.27 -28.03 3.23
CA ILE A 205 3.96 -26.77 2.92
C ILE A 205 4.46 -26.15 4.23
N GLN A 206 5.74 -25.76 4.24
CA GLN A 206 6.33 -25.03 5.36
C GLN A 206 6.07 -23.53 5.15
N VAL A 207 5.17 -22.94 5.94
CA VAL A 207 4.82 -21.52 5.82
C VAL A 207 5.76 -20.68 6.67
N LEU A 208 6.33 -19.63 6.06
CA LEU A 208 7.06 -18.56 6.73
C LEU A 208 6.22 -17.29 6.66
N SER A 209 5.54 -16.96 7.76
CA SER A 209 4.73 -15.75 7.88
C SER A 209 5.57 -14.56 8.34
N PHE A 210 5.30 -13.40 7.73
CA PHE A 210 5.96 -12.12 8.04
C PHE A 210 4.91 -11.03 8.21
N ASP A 211 5.20 -10.03 9.03
CA ASP A 211 4.32 -8.88 9.20
C ASP A 211 4.33 -7.97 7.95
N SER A 212 5.41 -8.02 7.17
CA SER A 212 5.66 -7.22 5.98
C SER A 212 5.78 -8.11 4.74
N GLN A 213 5.19 -7.69 3.63
CA GLN A 213 5.37 -8.35 2.33
C GLN A 213 6.80 -8.20 1.81
N GLU A 214 7.47 -7.10 2.12
CA GLU A 214 8.88 -6.91 1.76
C GLU A 214 9.78 -7.97 2.38
N ASP A 215 9.53 -8.34 3.65
CA ASP A 215 10.26 -9.41 4.33
C ASP A 215 9.94 -10.80 3.76
N ALA A 216 8.70 -11.04 3.34
CA ALA A 216 8.31 -12.26 2.64
C ALA A 216 9.04 -12.39 1.29
N THR A 217 9.15 -11.29 0.52
CA THR A 217 9.92 -11.19 -0.73
C THR A 217 11.41 -11.43 -0.46
N ALA A 218 11.97 -10.76 0.55
CA ALA A 218 13.37 -10.91 0.93
C ALA A 218 13.72 -12.35 1.35
N ALA A 219 12.77 -13.09 1.91
CA ALA A 219 12.97 -14.50 2.27
C ALA A 219 13.23 -15.37 1.05
N VAL A 220 12.58 -15.12 -0.10
CA VAL A 220 12.84 -15.82 -1.36
C VAL A 220 14.19 -15.42 -1.94
N VAL A 221 14.49 -14.11 -2.02
CA VAL A 221 15.79 -13.61 -2.51
C VAL A 221 16.96 -14.20 -1.73
N GLN A 222 16.80 -14.38 -0.40
CA GLN A 222 17.82 -14.94 0.49
C GLN A 222 17.83 -16.48 0.51
N GLY A 223 16.92 -17.17 -0.22
CA GLY A 223 16.80 -18.62 -0.24
C GLY A 223 16.24 -19.25 1.03
N ARG A 224 15.68 -18.43 1.96
CA ARG A 224 14.99 -18.93 3.16
C ARG A 224 13.63 -19.51 2.84
N ALA A 225 12.91 -18.92 1.89
CA ALA A 225 11.73 -19.48 1.25
C ALA A 225 12.06 -19.89 -0.18
N LYS A 226 11.31 -20.84 -0.76
CA LYS A 226 11.45 -21.29 -2.13
C LYS A 226 10.50 -20.58 -3.07
N ALA A 227 9.39 -20.11 -2.54
CA ALA A 227 8.40 -19.28 -3.19
C ALA A 227 7.79 -18.29 -2.21
N MET A 228 7.09 -17.28 -2.72
CA MET A 228 6.16 -16.47 -1.95
C MET A 228 4.82 -16.36 -2.68
N LEU A 229 3.79 -16.02 -1.91
CA LEU A 229 2.48 -15.63 -2.41
C LEU A 229 2.24 -14.16 -2.09
N ALA A 230 1.65 -13.47 -3.04
CA ALA A 230 1.15 -12.10 -2.90
C ALA A 230 0.06 -11.84 -3.93
N ASP A 231 -0.60 -10.71 -3.83
CA ASP A 231 -1.50 -10.24 -4.87
C ASP A 231 -0.72 -9.91 -6.15
N SER A 232 -1.36 -10.11 -7.29
CA SER A 232 -0.72 -10.05 -8.61
C SER A 232 0.01 -8.73 -8.92
N PRO A 233 -0.48 -7.52 -8.54
CA PRO A 233 0.28 -6.30 -8.74
C PRO A 233 1.58 -6.27 -7.91
N VAL A 234 1.50 -6.75 -6.67
CA VAL A 234 2.62 -6.77 -5.71
C VAL A 234 3.67 -7.79 -6.13
N ALA A 235 3.23 -8.97 -6.57
CA ALA A 235 4.11 -10.01 -7.13
C ALA A 235 4.86 -9.51 -8.37
N ALA A 236 4.16 -8.86 -9.30
CA ALA A 236 4.75 -8.28 -10.51
C ALA A 236 5.77 -7.20 -10.16
N TYR A 237 5.43 -6.30 -9.24
CA TYR A 237 6.34 -5.24 -8.77
C TYR A 237 7.57 -5.80 -8.07
N ALA A 238 7.43 -6.82 -7.23
CA ALA A 238 8.56 -7.48 -6.57
C ALA A 238 9.55 -8.06 -7.58
N VAL A 239 9.06 -8.69 -8.65
CA VAL A 239 9.90 -9.20 -9.75
C VAL A 239 10.61 -8.06 -10.47
N GLU A 240 9.92 -6.96 -10.78
CA GLU A 240 10.51 -5.80 -11.43
C GLU A 240 11.62 -5.17 -10.56
N GLN A 241 11.35 -4.95 -9.28
CA GLN A 241 12.29 -4.28 -8.36
C GLN A 241 13.51 -5.13 -8.01
N THR A 242 13.38 -6.44 -8.04
CA THR A 242 14.50 -7.36 -7.78
C THR A 242 15.34 -7.69 -9.03
N GLY A 243 14.96 -7.17 -10.19
CA GLY A 243 15.65 -7.39 -11.45
C GLY A 243 15.66 -8.87 -11.83
N ASP A 244 16.86 -9.45 -12.02
CA ASP A 244 16.99 -10.86 -12.44
C ASP A 244 16.99 -11.86 -11.26
N GLN A 245 16.55 -11.50 -10.07
CA GLN A 245 16.58 -12.39 -8.91
C GLN A 245 15.32 -13.24 -8.74
N LEU A 246 14.17 -12.70 -9.14
CA LEU A 246 12.86 -13.35 -9.03
C LEU A 246 12.16 -13.48 -10.38
N GLU A 247 11.15 -14.36 -10.44
CA GLU A 247 10.22 -14.47 -11.55
C GLU A 247 8.84 -14.93 -11.06
N LEU A 248 7.82 -14.63 -11.84
CA LEU A 248 6.47 -15.13 -11.60
C LEU A 248 6.40 -16.62 -11.98
N ALA A 249 5.62 -17.40 -11.23
CA ALA A 249 5.36 -18.82 -11.50
C ALA A 249 3.85 -19.08 -11.59
N GLY A 250 3.45 -19.81 -12.63
CA GLY A 250 2.03 -20.06 -12.92
C GLY A 250 1.25 -18.81 -13.34
N ASP A 251 -0.05 -18.98 -13.51
CA ASP A 251 -0.98 -17.92 -13.84
C ASP A 251 -1.53 -17.24 -12.56
N VAL A 252 -2.11 -16.05 -12.72
CA VAL A 252 -2.92 -15.40 -11.65
C VAL A 252 -4.18 -16.22 -11.43
N TYR A 253 -4.52 -16.47 -10.18
CA TYR A 253 -5.71 -17.22 -9.77
C TYR A 253 -6.46 -16.54 -8.63
N ASP A 254 -7.64 -17.03 -8.28
CA ASP A 254 -8.49 -16.52 -7.20
C ASP A 254 -8.67 -14.99 -7.25
N SER A 255 -8.98 -14.49 -8.47
CA SER A 255 -9.25 -13.06 -8.64
C SER A 255 -10.47 -12.63 -7.85
N ALA A 256 -10.30 -11.61 -7.00
CA ALA A 256 -11.30 -11.12 -6.09
C ALA A 256 -11.27 -9.57 -6.00
N PRO A 257 -12.38 -8.94 -5.57
CA PRO A 257 -12.43 -7.50 -5.40
C PRO A 257 -11.64 -7.04 -4.16
N TYR A 258 -10.93 -5.90 -4.30
CA TYR A 258 -10.43 -5.13 -3.18
C TYR A 258 -11.49 -4.16 -2.66
N GLY A 259 -11.53 -3.94 -1.35
CA GLY A 259 -12.46 -3.03 -0.69
C GLY A 259 -11.82 -2.00 0.21
N ILE A 260 -12.30 -0.76 0.12
CA ILE A 260 -12.09 0.25 1.15
C ILE A 260 -12.95 -0.16 2.35
N VAL A 261 -12.31 -0.30 3.51
CA VAL A 261 -12.93 -0.77 4.75
C VAL A 261 -13.51 0.42 5.52
N VAL A 262 -14.75 0.29 5.97
CA VAL A 262 -15.47 1.33 6.73
C VAL A 262 -16.16 0.66 7.94
N PRO A 263 -16.25 1.32 9.11
CA PRO A 263 -16.95 0.73 10.27
C PRO A 263 -18.36 0.23 9.92
N LYS A 264 -18.77 -0.88 10.49
CA LYS A 264 -20.08 -1.51 10.17
C LYS A 264 -21.28 -0.61 10.40
N ALA A 265 -21.19 0.30 11.37
CA ALA A 265 -22.25 1.26 11.69
C ALA A 265 -22.32 2.44 10.70
N GLU A 266 -21.27 2.71 9.94
CA GLU A 266 -21.13 3.89 9.08
C GLU A 266 -21.53 3.57 7.62
N THR A 267 -22.78 3.11 7.44
CA THR A 267 -23.30 2.72 6.10
C THR A 267 -23.39 3.91 5.16
N ASP A 268 -23.74 5.10 5.67
CA ASP A 268 -23.85 6.31 4.87
C ASP A 268 -22.45 6.75 4.37
N ALA A 269 -21.42 6.64 5.21
CA ALA A 269 -20.05 6.91 4.80
C ALA A 269 -19.56 5.92 3.73
N ALA A 270 -19.89 4.63 3.85
CA ALA A 270 -19.58 3.64 2.82
C ALA A 270 -20.27 3.99 1.49
N GLN A 271 -21.53 4.44 1.53
CA GLN A 271 -22.24 4.89 0.33
C GLN A 271 -21.64 6.17 -0.26
N ALA A 272 -21.20 7.12 0.58
CA ALA A 272 -20.52 8.33 0.11
C ALA A 272 -19.21 7.98 -0.61
N ILE A 273 -18.40 7.06 -0.07
CA ILE A 273 -17.17 6.56 -0.71
C ILE A 273 -17.50 5.89 -2.05
N SER A 274 -18.52 5.03 -2.11
CA SER A 274 -18.97 4.37 -3.33
C SER A 274 -19.35 5.40 -4.42
N THR A 275 -20.10 6.43 -4.05
CA THR A 275 -20.49 7.49 -4.97
C THR A 275 -19.28 8.32 -5.41
N ALA A 276 -18.37 8.66 -4.49
CA ALA A 276 -17.14 9.38 -4.82
C ALA A 276 -16.25 8.59 -5.79
N LEU A 277 -16.14 7.26 -5.61
CA LEU A 277 -15.42 6.38 -6.55
C LEU A 277 -16.06 6.41 -7.96
N ALA A 278 -17.38 6.38 -8.07
CA ALA A 278 -18.07 6.50 -9.35
C ALA A 278 -17.80 7.87 -10.02
N GLU A 279 -17.82 8.96 -9.25
CA GLU A 279 -17.54 10.30 -9.77
C GLU A 279 -16.08 10.46 -10.24
N ILE A 280 -15.10 9.92 -9.50
CA ILE A 280 -13.69 9.96 -9.94
C ILE A 280 -13.44 9.05 -11.15
N ALA A 281 -14.22 7.98 -11.33
CA ALA A 281 -14.17 7.18 -12.55
C ALA A 281 -14.73 7.93 -13.75
N GLU A 282 -15.83 8.68 -13.57
CA GLU A 282 -16.44 9.49 -14.63
C GLU A 282 -15.54 10.66 -15.08
N ASP A 283 -14.81 11.30 -14.14
CA ASP A 283 -13.95 12.44 -14.46
C ASP A 283 -12.51 12.05 -14.84
N GLY A 284 -12.17 10.76 -14.82
CA GLY A 284 -10.86 10.21 -15.18
C GLY A 284 -9.82 10.24 -14.04
N SER A 285 -10.16 10.73 -12.87
CA SER A 285 -9.23 10.78 -11.72
C SER A 285 -8.90 9.38 -11.18
N TYR A 286 -9.83 8.42 -11.31
CA TYR A 286 -9.59 7.03 -10.95
C TYR A 286 -8.52 6.39 -11.85
N GLU A 287 -8.64 6.50 -13.16
CA GLU A 287 -7.63 6.01 -14.10
C GLU A 287 -6.28 6.69 -13.87
N ALA A 288 -6.28 8.01 -13.62
CA ALA A 288 -5.08 8.77 -13.31
C ALA A 288 -4.39 8.30 -12.00
N ALA A 289 -5.15 7.79 -11.03
CA ALA A 289 -4.62 7.21 -9.80
C ALA A 289 -3.99 5.83 -10.03
N LEU A 290 -4.50 5.03 -10.96
CA LEU A 290 -4.01 3.67 -11.24
C LEU A 290 -2.79 3.66 -12.18
N THR A 291 -2.79 4.49 -13.22
CA THR A 291 -1.82 4.46 -14.33
C THR A 291 -0.36 4.57 -13.89
N PRO A 292 0.04 5.43 -12.94
CA PRO A 292 1.43 5.51 -12.49
C PRO A 292 1.98 4.19 -11.90
N TRP A 293 1.09 3.30 -11.50
CA TRP A 293 1.40 2.04 -10.81
C TRP A 293 1.19 0.80 -11.69
N GLY A 294 0.77 0.98 -12.96
CA GLY A 294 0.43 -0.12 -13.86
C GLY A 294 -0.82 -0.88 -13.44
N GLY A 295 -1.73 -0.20 -12.72
CA GLY A 295 -2.93 -0.79 -12.12
C GLY A 295 -4.12 -0.94 -13.05
N GLU A 296 -4.03 -0.60 -14.35
CA GLU A 296 -5.17 -0.55 -15.26
C GLU A 296 -5.87 -1.92 -15.44
N ASN A 297 -5.12 -3.00 -15.30
CA ASN A 297 -5.65 -4.36 -15.51
C ASN A 297 -6.66 -4.80 -14.44
N GLY A 298 -6.62 -4.22 -13.25
CA GLY A 298 -7.55 -4.51 -12.15
C GLY A 298 -8.64 -3.45 -11.98
N ALA A 299 -8.67 -2.43 -12.87
CA ALA A 299 -9.65 -1.37 -12.81
C ALA A 299 -11.09 -1.90 -12.93
N VAL A 300 -12.00 -1.31 -12.18
CA VAL A 300 -13.42 -1.65 -12.19
C VAL A 300 -14.27 -0.46 -12.61
N THR A 301 -15.48 -0.72 -13.06
CA THR A 301 -16.45 0.31 -13.51
C THR A 301 -17.63 0.46 -12.56
N GLU A 302 -17.75 -0.42 -11.58
CA GLU A 302 -18.79 -0.37 -10.56
C GLU A 302 -18.14 -0.48 -9.18
N PHE A 303 -18.67 0.27 -8.23
CA PHE A 303 -18.09 0.44 -6.89
C PHE A 303 -19.10 0.07 -5.79
N PRO A 304 -19.66 -1.16 -5.81
CA PRO A 304 -20.71 -1.54 -4.86
C PRO A 304 -20.20 -1.58 -3.42
N VAL A 305 -21.11 -1.24 -2.50
CA VAL A 305 -20.92 -1.47 -1.06
C VAL A 305 -21.33 -2.91 -0.76
N ASN A 306 -20.44 -3.65 -0.08
CA ASN A 306 -20.66 -5.04 0.34
C ASN A 306 -21.10 -5.94 -0.84
N PRO A 307 -20.33 -6.05 -1.92
CA PRO A 307 -20.67 -6.91 -3.03
C PRO A 307 -20.80 -8.38 -2.57
N ALA A 308 -21.65 -9.13 -3.25
CA ALA A 308 -21.69 -10.57 -3.04
C ALA A 308 -20.38 -11.18 -3.55
N VAL A 309 -19.69 -11.91 -2.69
CA VAL A 309 -18.47 -12.67 -2.98
C VAL A 309 -18.69 -14.13 -2.63
N SER A 310 -18.02 -15.03 -3.34
CA SER A 310 -18.15 -16.49 -3.19
C SER A 310 -16.93 -17.08 -2.51
#